data_458cfaf6a565b373a9516f597145e011
#
_entry.id   458cfaf6a565b373a9516f597145e011
#
_cell.length_a   1.000
_cell.length_b   1.000
_cell.length_c   1.000
_cell.angle_alpha   90.00
_cell.angle_beta   90.00
_cell.angle_gamma   90.00
#
_symmetry.space_group_name_H-M   'P 1'
#
loop_
_entity.id
_entity.type
_entity.pdbx_description
1 polymer ?
#
loop_
_entity_poly.entity_id
_entity_poly.type
_entity_poly.pdbx_seq_one_letter_code
_entity_poly.pdbx_strand_id
1 'polypeptide(L)'
;MEEERIAMGWGLDAATLPYVVWADREEERCRKLIEEADLVFAGWTKRLDLVLPRLSSGKLTFRVSERIYREGQWKAISPKGLLAKYKEHIRFRNQPVWLLCCGAYVASDFSLIGAYPGKKLKFGYFPETLRCPQEELFAKKNTDKLQIVWAGRMISLKHPEFAVKLAGKLQEQGYSFELHFAGGGPMEEALKQEAAALGVAEKIVFHGFLKPQEVRSLMKRCQLHVFTSNYLEGWGAVVSEAMNSGCCVVANRQIGAVPFLIEDGVNGKSYPDGSYEAFERTVLELCAQPEQITALGKEAYRTITEKWNAECAAQRCLEFYEGWKAGKLPEWEDGPLSAAPKLSARWSYNEGTLDGE
;
A
#
# COMPACT_ATOMS: atom_id res chain seq x y z
N MET A 1 -10.85 -19.63 -0.81
CA MET A 1 -10.03 -18.36 -0.84
C MET A 1 -8.91 -18.38 -1.88
N GLU A 2 -8.14 -19.45 -2.00
CA GLU A 2 -7.05 -19.53 -2.99
C GLU A 2 -7.60 -19.82 -4.40
N GLU A 3 -8.53 -20.73 -4.52
CA GLU A 3 -9.23 -21.04 -5.78
C GLU A 3 -10.03 -19.84 -6.32
N GLU A 4 -10.69 -19.07 -5.47
CA GLU A 4 -11.34 -17.82 -5.86
C GLU A 4 -10.35 -16.78 -6.41
N ARG A 5 -9.17 -16.64 -5.77
CA ARG A 5 -8.12 -15.73 -6.24
C ARG A 5 -7.55 -16.16 -7.58
N ILE A 6 -7.36 -17.46 -7.78
CA ILE A 6 -6.90 -18.02 -9.06
C ILE A 6 -7.96 -17.79 -10.14
N ALA A 7 -9.24 -18.06 -9.84
CA ALA A 7 -10.34 -17.80 -10.76
C ALA A 7 -10.49 -16.31 -11.15
N MET A 8 -10.12 -15.41 -10.23
CA MET A 8 -10.07 -13.96 -10.47
C MET A 8 -8.79 -13.48 -11.18
N GLY A 9 -7.89 -14.39 -11.58
CA GLY A 9 -6.62 -14.03 -12.21
C GLY A 9 -5.57 -13.42 -11.26
N TRP A 10 -5.76 -13.55 -9.94
CA TRP A 10 -4.88 -13.02 -8.90
C TRP A 10 -3.97 -14.08 -8.28
N GLY A 11 -4.03 -15.30 -8.75
CA GLY A 11 -3.25 -16.43 -8.24
C GLY A 11 -2.13 -16.81 -9.21
N LEU A 12 -0.92 -16.89 -8.70
CA LEU A 12 0.13 -17.70 -9.33
C LEU A 12 -0.15 -19.16 -8.93
N ASP A 13 -0.17 -20.06 -9.90
CA ASP A 13 -0.12 -21.49 -9.61
C ASP A 13 1.25 -21.81 -9.03
N ALA A 14 1.33 -21.81 -7.69
CA ALA A 14 2.58 -22.05 -6.97
C ALA A 14 3.19 -23.44 -7.32
N ALA A 15 2.38 -24.38 -7.81
CA ALA A 15 2.87 -25.68 -8.23
C ALA A 15 3.74 -25.61 -9.51
N THR A 16 3.60 -24.56 -10.31
CA THR A 16 4.41 -24.34 -11.52
C THR A 16 5.74 -23.64 -11.25
N LEU A 17 5.98 -23.16 -10.02
CA LEU A 17 7.17 -22.40 -9.66
C LEU A 17 8.25 -23.32 -9.09
N PRO A 18 9.41 -23.49 -9.74
CA PRO A 18 10.42 -24.46 -9.36
C PRO A 18 11.12 -24.16 -8.03
N TYR A 19 10.96 -22.93 -7.51
CA TYR A 19 11.53 -22.48 -6.24
C TYR A 19 10.56 -22.55 -5.06
N VAL A 20 9.30 -22.98 -5.29
CA VAL A 20 8.32 -23.16 -4.21
C VAL A 20 8.48 -24.53 -3.56
N VAL A 21 8.63 -24.54 -2.24
CA VAL A 21 8.67 -25.75 -1.41
C VAL A 21 7.51 -25.71 -0.43
N TRP A 22 6.70 -26.77 -0.42
CA TRP A 22 5.49 -26.85 0.39
C TRP A 22 5.82 -27.37 1.80
N ALA A 23 5.69 -26.53 2.81
CA ALA A 23 5.99 -26.90 4.20
C ALA A 23 5.17 -28.09 4.72
N ASP A 24 3.96 -28.26 4.26
CA ASP A 24 3.08 -29.37 4.67
C ASP A 24 3.43 -30.70 3.99
N ARG A 25 4.23 -30.70 2.92
CA ARG A 25 4.63 -31.89 2.16
C ARG A 25 6.11 -32.21 2.31
N GLU A 26 6.94 -31.19 2.48
CA GLU A 26 8.40 -31.29 2.47
C GLU A 26 8.99 -30.55 3.71
N GLU A 27 8.46 -30.82 4.90
CA GLU A 27 8.81 -30.11 6.13
C GLU A 27 10.31 -30.11 6.43
N GLU A 28 10.98 -31.27 6.35
CA GLU A 28 12.41 -31.44 6.56
C GLU A 28 13.24 -30.54 5.62
N ARG A 29 12.86 -30.53 4.35
CA ARG A 29 13.49 -29.66 3.34
C ARG A 29 13.29 -28.19 3.65
N CYS A 30 12.08 -27.78 4.06
CA CYS A 30 11.82 -26.41 4.49
C CYS A 30 12.66 -26.02 5.70
N ARG A 31 12.75 -26.87 6.71
CA ARG A 31 13.58 -26.62 7.90
C ARG A 31 15.03 -26.39 7.51
N LYS A 32 15.60 -27.28 6.70
CA LYS A 32 16.97 -27.18 6.22
C LYS A 32 17.22 -25.90 5.43
N LEU A 33 16.34 -25.54 4.50
CA LEU A 33 16.44 -24.30 3.73
C LEU A 33 16.41 -23.06 4.62
N ILE A 34 15.51 -23.01 5.62
CA ILE A 34 15.42 -21.89 6.55
C ILE A 34 16.66 -21.79 7.44
N GLU A 35 17.21 -22.91 7.88
CA GLU A 35 18.39 -22.98 8.73
C GLU A 35 19.67 -22.58 7.99
N GLU A 36 19.88 -23.11 6.78
CA GLU A 36 21.10 -22.94 5.99
C GLU A 36 21.17 -21.60 5.25
N ALA A 37 20.03 -21.03 4.85
CA ALA A 37 19.99 -19.79 4.08
C ALA A 37 20.77 -18.66 4.76
N ASP A 38 21.51 -17.89 3.98
CA ASP A 38 22.24 -16.71 4.42
C ASP A 38 21.30 -15.64 4.97
N LEU A 39 20.21 -15.37 4.27
CA LEU A 39 19.19 -14.40 4.61
C LEU A 39 17.79 -15.01 4.49
N VAL A 40 16.96 -14.80 5.49
CA VAL A 40 15.56 -15.27 5.50
C VAL A 40 14.60 -14.10 5.65
N PHE A 41 13.58 -14.08 4.80
CA PHE A 41 12.40 -13.22 4.92
C PHE A 41 11.28 -14.03 5.54
N ALA A 42 10.91 -13.71 6.77
CA ALA A 42 9.85 -14.40 7.49
C ALA A 42 8.59 -13.52 7.56
N GLY A 43 7.66 -13.73 6.65
CA GLY A 43 6.35 -13.09 6.63
C GLY A 43 5.37 -13.71 7.64
N TRP A 44 4.09 -13.43 7.46
CA TRP A 44 3.03 -14.07 8.23
C TRP A 44 2.93 -15.56 7.86
N THR A 45 2.95 -16.42 8.87
CA THR A 45 2.78 -17.86 8.69
C THR A 45 2.10 -18.48 9.91
N LYS A 46 1.30 -19.52 9.68
CA LYS A 46 0.78 -20.38 10.76
C LYS A 46 1.85 -21.35 11.30
N ARG A 47 2.88 -21.63 10.49
CA ARG A 47 3.97 -22.55 10.81
C ARG A 47 5.16 -21.81 11.46
N LEU A 48 4.86 -21.10 12.57
CA LEU A 48 5.91 -20.41 13.35
C LEU A 48 6.99 -21.37 13.87
N ASP A 49 6.64 -22.62 14.11
CA ASP A 49 7.57 -23.68 14.53
C ASP A 49 8.77 -23.84 13.58
N LEU A 50 8.58 -23.60 12.28
CA LEU A 50 9.66 -23.64 11.28
C LEU A 50 10.58 -22.41 11.36
N VAL A 51 10.03 -21.25 11.75
CA VAL A 51 10.76 -19.97 11.71
C VAL A 51 11.45 -19.65 13.05
N LEU A 52 10.85 -20.05 14.18
CA LEU A 52 11.35 -19.70 15.52
C LEU A 52 12.80 -20.12 15.79
N PRO A 53 13.29 -21.30 15.35
CA PRO A 53 14.69 -21.67 15.51
C PRO A 53 15.63 -20.68 14.80
N ARG A 54 15.29 -20.27 13.59
CA ARG A 54 16.05 -19.28 12.81
C ARG A 54 16.15 -17.94 13.51
N LEU A 55 15.06 -17.46 14.14
CA LEU A 55 15.05 -16.18 14.85
C LEU A 55 15.99 -16.17 16.07
N SER A 56 16.36 -17.35 16.59
CA SER A 56 17.27 -17.53 17.72
C SER A 56 18.71 -17.91 17.31
N SER A 57 18.96 -18.12 16.01
CA SER A 57 20.23 -18.70 15.52
C SER A 57 21.40 -17.71 15.45
N GLY A 58 21.17 -16.43 15.70
CA GLY A 58 22.19 -15.39 15.49
C GLY A 58 22.45 -15.04 14.01
N LYS A 59 21.70 -15.61 13.07
CA LYS A 59 21.79 -15.30 11.64
C LYS A 59 20.82 -14.16 11.28
N LEU A 60 21.20 -13.30 10.33
CA LEU A 60 20.36 -12.20 9.87
C LEU A 60 19.00 -12.72 9.37
N THR A 61 17.94 -12.14 9.89
CA THR A 61 16.57 -12.47 9.50
C THR A 61 15.72 -11.22 9.40
N PHE A 62 14.99 -11.07 8.31
CA PHE A 62 13.97 -10.04 8.13
C PHE A 62 12.59 -10.60 8.50
N ARG A 63 11.92 -9.95 9.46
CA ARG A 63 10.49 -10.18 9.74
C ARG A 63 9.68 -9.18 8.94
N VAL A 64 8.84 -9.67 8.04
CA VAL A 64 7.95 -8.84 7.22
C VAL A 64 6.59 -8.78 7.91
N SER A 65 6.07 -7.60 8.18
CA SER A 65 4.78 -7.45 8.85
C SER A 65 4.01 -6.21 8.41
N GLU A 66 2.70 -6.35 8.35
CA GLU A 66 1.74 -5.26 8.41
C GLU A 66 1.44 -4.88 9.88
N ARG A 67 0.54 -3.91 10.09
CA ARG A 67 0.09 -3.47 11.40
C ARG A 67 -0.53 -4.61 12.22
N ILE A 68 -0.07 -4.75 13.46
CA ILE A 68 -0.63 -5.73 14.42
C ILE A 68 -1.80 -5.14 15.24
N TYR A 69 -1.94 -3.81 15.27
CA TYR A 69 -2.99 -3.09 15.98
C TYR A 69 -3.82 -2.19 15.06
N ARG A 70 -4.16 -2.70 13.87
CA ARG A 70 -4.95 -1.97 12.87
C ARG A 70 -6.29 -1.48 13.39
N GLU A 71 -6.98 -2.31 14.19
CA GLU A 71 -8.29 -1.98 14.77
C GLU A 71 -8.21 -1.18 16.10
N GLY A 72 -7.02 -0.90 16.60
CA GLY A 72 -6.84 -0.12 17.81
C GLY A 72 -5.59 -0.51 18.60
N GLN A 73 -4.78 0.48 18.91
CA GLN A 73 -3.55 0.30 19.72
C GLN A 73 -3.85 -0.02 21.18
N TRP A 74 -5.08 0.23 21.67
CA TRP A 74 -5.54 -0.19 23.00
C TRP A 74 -5.41 -1.71 23.22
N LYS A 75 -5.41 -2.51 22.15
CA LYS A 75 -5.17 -3.96 22.22
C LYS A 75 -3.77 -4.30 22.72
N ALA A 76 -2.82 -3.35 22.71
CA ALA A 76 -1.45 -3.55 23.19
C ALA A 76 -1.38 -3.80 24.70
N ILE A 77 -2.37 -3.37 25.49
CA ILE A 77 -2.42 -3.58 26.95
C ILE A 77 -2.99 -4.94 27.36
N SER A 78 -3.50 -5.75 26.43
CA SER A 78 -4.03 -7.08 26.72
C SER A 78 -2.92 -8.04 27.20
N PRO A 79 -2.97 -8.59 28.44
CA PRO A 79 -1.94 -9.49 28.94
C PRO A 79 -1.77 -10.75 28.06
N LYS A 80 -2.87 -11.34 27.61
CA LYS A 80 -2.85 -12.51 26.72
C LYS A 80 -2.24 -12.14 25.36
N GLY A 81 -2.59 -10.99 24.82
CA GLY A 81 -2.03 -10.47 23.58
C GLY A 81 -0.53 -10.19 23.69
N LEU A 82 -0.09 -9.57 24.81
CA LEU A 82 1.32 -9.31 25.08
C LEU A 82 2.15 -10.61 25.22
N LEU A 83 1.60 -11.63 25.87
CA LEU A 83 2.28 -12.93 25.96
C LEU A 83 2.48 -13.57 24.59
N ALA A 84 1.49 -13.50 23.72
CA ALA A 84 1.64 -13.96 22.32
C ALA A 84 2.72 -13.13 21.59
N LYS A 85 2.68 -11.81 21.70
CA LYS A 85 3.67 -10.93 21.07
C LYS A 85 5.08 -11.10 21.65
N TYR A 86 5.19 -11.41 22.95
CA TYR A 86 6.47 -11.77 23.55
C TYR A 86 7.06 -13.00 22.86
N LYS A 87 6.29 -14.08 22.72
CA LYS A 87 6.73 -15.34 22.10
C LYS A 87 7.08 -15.17 20.62
N GLU A 88 6.38 -14.31 19.90
CA GLU A 88 6.52 -14.15 18.45
C GLU A 88 7.55 -13.09 18.05
N HIS A 89 7.76 -12.04 18.86
CA HIS A 89 8.51 -10.85 18.47
C HIS A 89 9.48 -10.35 19.56
N ILE A 90 9.00 -10.11 20.80
CA ILE A 90 9.76 -9.35 21.80
C ILE A 90 11.00 -10.11 22.27
N ARG A 91 10.91 -11.41 22.48
CA ARG A 91 12.04 -12.24 22.97
C ARG A 91 13.24 -12.24 22.02
N PHE A 92 13.04 -11.90 20.76
CA PHE A 92 14.10 -11.82 19.73
C PHE A 92 14.72 -10.42 19.60
N ARG A 93 14.34 -9.47 20.48
CA ARG A 93 14.78 -8.07 20.39
C ARG A 93 16.30 -7.88 20.35
N ASN A 94 17.07 -8.78 20.94
CA ASN A 94 18.54 -8.74 20.98
C ASN A 94 19.19 -9.56 19.86
N GLN A 95 18.42 -10.32 19.08
CA GLN A 95 18.91 -11.10 17.95
C GLN A 95 19.06 -10.21 16.69
N PRO A 96 19.83 -10.62 15.68
CA PRO A 96 19.94 -9.90 14.40
C PRO A 96 18.67 -10.09 13.55
N VAL A 97 17.53 -9.76 14.15
CA VAL A 97 16.21 -9.82 13.53
C VAL A 97 15.72 -8.40 13.30
N TRP A 98 15.50 -8.05 12.04
CA TRP A 98 15.04 -6.74 11.62
C TRP A 98 13.60 -6.81 11.15
N LEU A 99 12.82 -5.78 11.46
CA LEU A 99 11.44 -5.66 11.02
C LEU A 99 11.36 -4.87 9.72
N LEU A 100 10.87 -5.49 8.67
CA LEU A 100 10.45 -4.84 7.44
C LEU A 100 8.99 -4.40 7.58
N CYS A 101 8.79 -3.11 7.71
CA CYS A 101 7.49 -2.50 7.96
C CYS A 101 6.71 -2.33 6.66
N CYS A 102 5.76 -3.23 6.36
CA CYS A 102 4.82 -3.08 5.25
C CYS A 102 3.73 -2.07 5.61
N GLY A 103 4.10 -0.81 5.65
CA GLY A 103 3.26 0.34 5.98
C GLY A 103 3.83 1.23 7.07
N ALA A 104 3.53 2.51 6.95
CA ALA A 104 4.15 3.57 7.73
C ALA A 104 3.86 3.49 9.25
N TYR A 105 2.74 2.89 9.64
CA TYR A 105 2.31 2.78 11.05
C TYR A 105 2.78 1.50 11.74
N VAL A 106 3.42 0.58 11.01
CA VAL A 106 3.92 -0.69 11.56
C VAL A 106 4.99 -0.47 12.61
N ALA A 107 5.94 0.44 12.36
CA ALA A 107 7.01 0.76 13.29
C ALA A 107 6.46 1.26 14.64
N SER A 108 5.36 2.01 14.64
CA SER A 108 4.68 2.49 15.85
C SER A 108 4.07 1.35 16.65
N ASP A 109 3.31 0.48 16.00
CA ASP A 109 2.66 -0.67 16.65
C ASP A 109 3.71 -1.57 17.36
N PHE A 110 4.81 -1.90 16.68
CA PHE A 110 5.87 -2.73 17.27
C PHE A 110 6.71 -1.99 18.31
N SER A 111 6.75 -0.67 18.27
CA SER A 111 7.41 0.13 19.30
C SER A 111 6.63 0.15 20.62
N LEU A 112 5.29 0.11 20.57
CA LEU A 112 4.44 0.03 21.77
C LEU A 112 4.74 -1.22 22.62
N ILE A 113 5.09 -2.33 21.98
CA ILE A 113 5.42 -3.58 22.68
C ILE A 113 6.93 -3.78 22.89
N GLY A 114 7.76 -2.77 22.60
CA GLY A 114 9.20 -2.85 22.76
C GLY A 114 9.92 -3.87 21.86
N ALA A 115 9.32 -4.28 20.75
CA ALA A 115 9.93 -5.19 19.80
C ALA A 115 10.84 -4.44 18.81
N TYR A 116 11.90 -5.09 18.35
CA TYR A 116 12.86 -4.61 17.33
C TYR A 116 13.40 -3.19 17.58
N PRO A 117 13.96 -2.87 18.78
CA PRO A 117 14.48 -1.54 19.07
C PRO A 117 15.63 -1.19 18.11
N GLY A 118 15.51 -0.04 17.40
CA GLY A 118 16.50 0.39 16.40
C GLY A 118 16.58 -0.47 15.13
N LYS A 119 15.67 -1.44 14.94
CA LYS A 119 15.71 -2.43 13.86
C LYS A 119 14.42 -2.48 13.06
N LYS A 120 13.90 -1.31 12.66
CA LYS A 120 12.67 -1.17 11.88
C LYS A 120 12.97 -0.41 10.59
N LEU A 121 12.68 -1.04 9.46
CA LEU A 121 13.00 -0.52 8.13
C LEU A 121 11.74 -0.37 7.31
N LYS A 122 11.68 0.66 6.46
CA LYS A 122 10.59 0.84 5.50
C LYS A 122 10.59 -0.32 4.51
N PHE A 123 9.42 -0.84 4.23
CA PHE A 123 9.20 -1.88 3.24
C PHE A 123 7.76 -1.83 2.73
N GLY A 124 7.46 -2.60 1.67
CA GLY A 124 6.12 -2.60 1.11
C GLY A 124 5.85 -3.80 0.23
N TYR A 125 4.73 -3.75 -0.48
CA TYR A 125 4.46 -4.63 -1.60
C TYR A 125 4.92 -3.96 -2.87
N PHE A 126 5.62 -4.71 -3.72
CA PHE A 126 6.21 -4.22 -4.96
C PHE A 126 5.51 -4.89 -6.14
N PRO A 127 4.38 -4.34 -6.63
CA PRO A 127 3.81 -4.79 -7.90
C PRO A 127 4.82 -4.67 -9.03
N GLU A 128 4.60 -5.41 -10.10
CA GLU A 128 5.43 -5.30 -11.29
C GLU A 128 5.59 -3.84 -11.72
N THR A 129 6.83 -3.41 -11.88
CA THR A 129 7.16 -2.05 -12.31
C THR A 129 7.31 -2.02 -13.83
N LEU A 130 6.37 -1.34 -14.48
CA LEU A 130 6.43 -1.14 -15.94
C LEU A 130 7.19 0.14 -16.25
N ARG A 131 8.22 0.03 -17.08
CA ARG A 131 9.01 1.16 -17.56
C ARG A 131 8.66 1.44 -19.03
N CYS A 132 8.37 2.69 -19.32
CA CYS A 132 8.14 3.19 -20.69
C CYS A 132 8.61 4.64 -20.78
N PRO A 133 8.89 5.16 -21.97
CA PRO A 133 9.19 6.57 -22.15
C PRO A 133 8.08 7.45 -21.59
N GLN A 134 8.45 8.47 -20.80
CA GLN A 134 7.46 9.35 -20.17
C GLN A 134 6.60 10.08 -21.22
N GLU A 135 7.20 10.51 -22.34
CA GLU A 135 6.49 11.18 -23.43
C GLU A 135 5.35 10.33 -23.96
N GLU A 136 5.57 9.02 -24.17
CA GLU A 136 4.53 8.09 -24.64
C GLU A 136 3.44 7.86 -23.58
N LEU A 137 3.84 7.78 -22.30
CA LEU A 137 2.89 7.59 -21.21
C LEU A 137 1.98 8.80 -21.07
N PHE A 138 2.54 10.01 -21.07
CA PHE A 138 1.78 11.24 -20.86
C PHE A 138 1.03 11.70 -22.11
N ALA A 139 1.46 11.35 -23.30
CA ALA A 139 0.67 11.57 -24.52
C ALA A 139 -0.69 10.86 -24.48
N LYS A 140 -0.78 9.70 -23.84
CA LYS A 140 -2.05 8.94 -23.68
C LYS A 140 -3.03 9.61 -22.69
N LYS A 141 -2.55 10.54 -21.88
CA LYS A 141 -3.34 11.28 -20.87
C LYS A 141 -3.79 12.66 -21.37
N ASN A 142 -3.39 13.04 -22.58
CA ASN A 142 -3.80 14.31 -23.17
C ASN A 142 -5.21 14.17 -23.76
N THR A 143 -6.23 14.54 -22.98
CA THR A 143 -7.65 14.44 -23.34
C THR A 143 -8.37 15.73 -22.96
N ASP A 144 -9.48 16.02 -23.66
CA ASP A 144 -10.31 17.22 -23.38
C ASP A 144 -11.09 17.12 -22.06
N LYS A 145 -11.16 15.92 -21.49
CA LYS A 145 -11.85 15.64 -20.23
C LYS A 145 -10.87 15.09 -19.20
N LEU A 146 -10.99 15.53 -17.96
CA LEU A 146 -10.27 14.93 -16.85
C LEU A 146 -10.73 13.48 -16.66
N GLN A 147 -9.82 12.51 -16.90
CA GLN A 147 -10.07 11.10 -16.67
C GLN A 147 -9.65 10.74 -15.24
N ILE A 148 -10.61 10.33 -14.42
CA ILE A 148 -10.43 9.97 -13.02
C ILE A 148 -10.63 8.46 -12.89
N VAL A 149 -9.79 7.78 -12.13
CA VAL A 149 -9.97 6.34 -11.83
C VAL A 149 -10.02 6.09 -10.34
N TRP A 150 -10.96 5.25 -9.95
CA TRP A 150 -11.05 4.59 -8.66
C TRP A 150 -10.94 3.08 -8.90
N ALA A 151 -10.07 2.38 -8.15
CA ALA A 151 -9.85 0.95 -8.37
C ALA A 151 -9.86 0.17 -7.05
N GLY A 152 -10.72 -0.85 -6.96
CA GLY A 152 -10.82 -1.69 -5.78
C GLY A 152 -12.14 -2.43 -5.65
N ARG A 153 -12.32 -3.15 -4.55
CA ARG A 153 -13.61 -3.75 -4.19
C ARG A 153 -14.55 -2.68 -3.64
N MET A 154 -15.78 -2.62 -4.11
CA MET A 154 -16.79 -1.67 -3.64
C MET A 154 -17.38 -2.12 -2.30
N ILE A 155 -16.61 -1.91 -1.22
CA ILE A 155 -16.94 -2.24 0.18
C ILE A 155 -16.73 -1.02 1.07
N SER A 156 -17.38 -0.97 2.22
CA SER A 156 -17.43 0.20 3.10
C SER A 156 -16.04 0.75 3.50
N LEU A 157 -15.07 -0.12 3.81
CA LEU A 157 -13.73 0.36 4.17
C LEU A 157 -12.99 1.11 3.04
N LYS A 158 -13.44 0.96 1.79
CA LYS A 158 -12.86 1.59 0.59
C LYS A 158 -13.48 2.94 0.24
N HIS A 159 -14.60 3.30 0.88
CA HIS A 159 -15.32 4.55 0.66
C HIS A 159 -15.50 4.93 -0.82
N PRO A 160 -16.03 4.03 -1.69
CA PRO A 160 -16.25 4.35 -3.10
C PRO A 160 -17.27 5.49 -3.31
N GLU A 161 -18.17 5.72 -2.35
CA GLU A 161 -19.14 6.82 -2.35
C GLU A 161 -18.48 8.20 -2.37
N PHE A 162 -17.26 8.34 -1.85
CA PHE A 162 -16.53 9.60 -1.94
C PHE A 162 -16.27 10.00 -3.40
N ALA A 163 -15.95 9.04 -4.26
CA ALA A 163 -15.72 9.32 -5.68
C ALA A 163 -17.02 9.69 -6.42
N VAL A 164 -18.15 9.09 -6.05
CA VAL A 164 -19.47 9.45 -6.64
C VAL A 164 -19.89 10.85 -6.20
N LYS A 165 -19.74 11.20 -4.92
CA LYS A 165 -20.02 12.55 -4.39
C LYS A 165 -19.12 13.60 -5.05
N LEU A 166 -17.83 13.28 -5.23
CA LEU A 166 -16.89 14.13 -5.96
C LEU A 166 -17.37 14.39 -7.39
N ALA A 167 -17.87 13.37 -8.09
CA ALA A 167 -18.43 13.54 -9.43
C ALA A 167 -19.60 14.54 -9.46
N GLY A 168 -20.49 14.47 -8.46
CA GLY A 168 -21.55 15.47 -8.27
C GLY A 168 -21.00 16.88 -8.13
N LYS A 169 -19.96 17.04 -7.31
CA LYS A 169 -19.32 18.34 -7.07
C LYS A 169 -18.62 18.90 -8.30
N LEU A 170 -17.91 18.06 -9.03
CA LEU A 170 -17.27 18.43 -10.30
C LEU A 170 -18.32 18.87 -11.34
N GLN A 171 -19.46 18.20 -11.41
CA GLN A 171 -20.58 18.58 -12.26
C GLN A 171 -21.15 19.96 -11.88
N GLU A 172 -21.40 20.20 -10.60
CA GLU A 172 -21.89 21.48 -10.08
C GLU A 172 -20.97 22.66 -10.46
N GLN A 173 -19.66 22.42 -10.44
CA GLN A 173 -18.64 23.41 -10.79
C GLN A 173 -18.35 23.49 -12.30
N GLY A 174 -19.04 22.71 -13.13
CA GLY A 174 -18.92 22.77 -14.59
C GLY A 174 -17.66 22.12 -15.17
N TYR A 175 -16.95 21.27 -14.40
CA TYR A 175 -15.80 20.55 -14.93
C TYR A 175 -16.20 19.51 -15.98
N SER A 176 -15.35 19.36 -17.01
CA SER A 176 -15.44 18.27 -17.98
C SER A 176 -14.62 17.09 -17.50
N PHE A 177 -15.27 16.00 -17.12
CA PHE A 177 -14.60 14.81 -16.57
C PHE A 177 -15.31 13.52 -16.95
N GLU A 178 -14.63 12.41 -16.72
CA GLU A 178 -15.18 11.06 -16.72
C GLU A 178 -14.54 10.26 -15.56
N LEU A 179 -15.38 9.61 -14.76
CA LEU A 179 -14.95 8.80 -13.61
C LEU A 179 -15.10 7.30 -13.91
N HIS A 180 -14.03 6.56 -13.75
CA HIS A 180 -13.99 5.13 -14.00
C HIS A 180 -13.87 4.35 -12.69
N PHE A 181 -14.82 3.45 -12.44
CA PHE A 181 -14.73 2.47 -11.38
C PHE A 181 -14.21 1.13 -11.93
N ALA A 182 -13.01 0.70 -11.51
CA ALA A 182 -12.44 -0.59 -11.83
C ALA A 182 -12.56 -1.54 -10.63
N GLY A 183 -13.47 -2.48 -10.71
CA GLY A 183 -13.81 -3.44 -9.66
C GLY A 183 -15.30 -3.54 -9.44
N GLY A 184 -15.70 -4.39 -8.50
CA GLY A 184 -17.09 -4.61 -8.14
C GLY A 184 -17.25 -4.83 -6.64
N GLY A 185 -18.46 -5.01 -6.19
CA GLY A 185 -18.75 -5.31 -4.79
C GLY A 185 -20.18 -4.99 -4.36
N PRO A 186 -20.51 -5.27 -3.10
CA PRO A 186 -21.90 -5.14 -2.61
C PRO A 186 -22.44 -3.71 -2.63
N MET A 187 -21.58 -2.68 -2.73
CA MET A 187 -22.03 -1.28 -2.79
C MET A 187 -22.35 -0.81 -4.21
N GLU A 188 -22.07 -1.58 -5.27
CA GLU A 188 -22.17 -1.12 -6.65
C GLU A 188 -23.54 -0.55 -7.02
N GLU A 189 -24.62 -1.24 -6.65
CA GLU A 189 -25.98 -0.78 -6.97
C GLU A 189 -26.36 0.53 -6.22
N ALA A 190 -25.93 0.65 -4.96
CA ALA A 190 -26.12 1.88 -4.20
C ALA A 190 -25.35 3.08 -4.83
N LEU A 191 -24.13 2.84 -5.30
CA LEU A 191 -23.33 3.85 -6.00
C LEU A 191 -23.98 4.30 -7.32
N LYS A 192 -24.56 3.37 -8.11
CA LYS A 192 -25.30 3.71 -9.34
C LYS A 192 -26.53 4.55 -9.05
N GLN A 193 -27.27 4.22 -7.98
CA GLN A 193 -28.43 4.99 -7.53
C GLN A 193 -28.02 6.41 -7.07
N GLU A 194 -26.94 6.51 -6.29
CA GLU A 194 -26.40 7.82 -5.87
C GLU A 194 -25.94 8.65 -7.06
N ALA A 195 -25.26 8.05 -8.05
CA ALA A 195 -24.86 8.72 -9.28
C ALA A 195 -26.04 9.25 -10.09
N ALA A 196 -27.13 8.47 -10.17
CA ALA A 196 -28.37 8.90 -10.83
C ALA A 196 -29.04 10.05 -10.07
N ALA A 197 -29.12 9.98 -8.74
CA ALA A 197 -29.69 11.04 -7.90
C ALA A 197 -28.92 12.35 -8.00
N LEU A 198 -27.59 12.28 -8.17
CA LEU A 198 -26.72 13.46 -8.39
C LEU A 198 -26.67 13.93 -9.86
N GLY A 199 -27.36 13.26 -10.79
CA GLY A 199 -27.38 13.60 -12.20
C GLY A 199 -26.04 13.37 -12.93
N VAL A 200 -25.19 12.49 -12.43
CA VAL A 200 -23.83 12.23 -12.98
C VAL A 200 -23.65 10.82 -13.55
N ALA A 201 -24.74 10.04 -13.67
CA ALA A 201 -24.67 8.65 -14.13
C ALA A 201 -23.96 8.51 -15.49
N GLU A 202 -24.21 9.42 -16.45
CA GLU A 202 -23.59 9.42 -17.79
C GLU A 202 -22.09 9.78 -17.79
N LYS A 203 -21.56 10.27 -16.65
CA LYS A 203 -20.14 10.63 -16.47
C LYS A 203 -19.35 9.57 -15.70
N ILE A 204 -20.02 8.51 -15.26
CA ILE A 204 -19.43 7.43 -14.47
C ILE A 204 -19.51 6.11 -15.22
N VAL A 205 -18.35 5.49 -15.42
CA VAL A 205 -18.24 4.19 -16.08
C VAL A 205 -17.87 3.11 -15.07
N PHE A 206 -18.80 2.18 -14.84
CA PHE A 206 -18.55 0.98 -14.02
C PHE A 206 -18.04 -0.13 -14.91
N HIS A 207 -16.75 -0.44 -14.84
CA HIS A 207 -16.10 -1.49 -15.65
C HIS A 207 -16.31 -2.91 -15.11
N GLY A 208 -16.86 -3.04 -13.89
CA GLY A 208 -16.88 -4.31 -13.20
C GLY A 208 -15.46 -4.83 -12.90
N PHE A 209 -15.35 -6.12 -12.76
CA PHE A 209 -14.08 -6.77 -12.45
C PHE A 209 -13.16 -6.82 -13.69
N LEU A 210 -12.00 -6.18 -13.58
CA LEU A 210 -10.96 -6.16 -14.61
C LEU A 210 -9.74 -6.98 -14.17
N LYS A 211 -9.05 -7.60 -15.13
CA LYS A 211 -7.75 -8.24 -14.88
C LYS A 211 -6.69 -7.16 -14.54
N PRO A 212 -5.62 -7.50 -13.81
CA PRO A 212 -4.60 -6.53 -13.42
C PRO A 212 -4.03 -5.70 -14.58
N GLN A 213 -3.78 -6.33 -15.73
CA GLN A 213 -3.27 -5.64 -16.92
C GLN A 213 -4.28 -4.64 -17.51
N GLU A 214 -5.59 -4.95 -17.42
CA GLU A 214 -6.66 -4.07 -17.90
C GLU A 214 -6.81 -2.87 -16.97
N VAL A 215 -6.71 -3.07 -15.63
CA VAL A 215 -6.69 -1.99 -14.64
C VAL A 215 -5.52 -1.04 -14.92
N ARG A 216 -4.32 -1.58 -15.14
CA ARG A 216 -3.13 -0.77 -15.46
C ARG A 216 -3.27 -0.05 -16.80
N SER A 217 -3.90 -0.66 -17.79
CA SER A 217 -4.18 -0.03 -19.08
C SER A 217 -5.18 1.13 -18.93
N LEU A 218 -6.16 0.99 -18.06
CA LEU A 218 -7.08 2.06 -17.71
C LEU A 218 -6.35 3.21 -16.99
N MET A 219 -5.56 2.91 -15.95
CA MET A 219 -4.78 3.91 -15.21
C MET A 219 -3.83 4.71 -16.11
N LYS A 220 -3.22 4.08 -17.13
CA LYS A 220 -2.35 4.78 -18.10
C LYS A 220 -3.07 5.84 -18.93
N ARG A 221 -4.40 5.80 -19.01
CA ARG A 221 -5.22 6.80 -19.71
C ARG A 221 -5.77 7.88 -18.76
N CYS A 222 -5.84 7.58 -17.46
CA CYS A 222 -6.37 8.49 -16.46
C CYS A 222 -5.28 9.42 -15.90
N GLN A 223 -5.58 10.70 -15.75
CA GLN A 223 -4.69 11.67 -15.13
C GLN A 223 -4.70 11.56 -13.61
N LEU A 224 -5.86 11.29 -13.01
CA LEU A 224 -6.06 11.29 -11.57
C LEU A 224 -6.49 9.92 -11.07
N HIS A 225 -5.87 9.45 -9.99
CA HIS A 225 -6.34 8.30 -9.21
C HIS A 225 -6.77 8.76 -7.83
N VAL A 226 -8.01 8.46 -7.47
CA VAL A 226 -8.55 8.76 -6.13
C VAL A 226 -8.61 7.49 -5.31
N PHE A 227 -7.94 7.49 -4.14
CA PHE A 227 -7.85 6.34 -3.26
C PHE A 227 -8.44 6.67 -1.89
N THR A 228 -9.68 6.27 -1.69
CA THR A 228 -10.55 6.71 -0.61
C THR A 228 -10.62 5.75 0.58
N SER A 229 -9.87 4.63 0.57
CA SER A 229 -9.83 3.67 1.67
C SER A 229 -9.49 4.33 3.01
N ASN A 230 -10.07 3.81 4.09
CA ASN A 230 -9.75 4.28 5.44
C ASN A 230 -8.52 3.57 6.04
N TYR A 231 -8.21 3.84 7.32
CA TYR A 231 -7.06 3.32 8.07
C TYR A 231 -7.02 1.79 8.21
N LEU A 232 -8.12 1.08 7.91
CA LEU A 232 -8.16 -0.39 7.90
C LEU A 232 -7.49 -0.98 6.65
N GLU A 233 -7.19 -0.17 5.64
CA GLU A 233 -6.35 -0.59 4.52
C GLU A 233 -4.93 -0.88 5.01
N GLY A 234 -4.40 -2.06 4.68
CA GLY A 234 -3.04 -2.46 5.10
C GLY A 234 -1.97 -1.64 4.39
N TRP A 235 -1.60 -2.06 3.20
CA TRP A 235 -0.64 -1.35 2.35
C TRP A 235 -1.33 -0.43 1.35
N GLY A 236 -2.25 -0.97 0.54
CA GLY A 236 -2.85 -0.25 -0.57
C GLY A 236 -1.99 -0.32 -1.84
N ALA A 237 -1.74 -1.53 -2.36
CA ALA A 237 -0.87 -1.77 -3.52
C ALA A 237 -1.28 -0.98 -4.77
N VAL A 238 -2.57 -0.65 -4.90
CA VAL A 238 -3.11 0.13 -6.02
C VAL A 238 -2.49 1.54 -6.11
N VAL A 239 -1.99 2.10 -5.00
CA VAL A 239 -1.25 3.38 -5.01
C VAL A 239 0.01 3.25 -5.85
N SER A 240 0.81 2.19 -5.62
CA SER A 240 2.02 1.92 -6.41
C SER A 240 1.71 1.71 -7.90
N GLU A 241 0.62 1.02 -8.20
CA GLU A 241 0.19 0.76 -9.59
C GLU A 241 -0.27 2.04 -10.29
N ALA A 242 -1.03 2.90 -9.61
CA ALA A 242 -1.47 4.18 -10.13
C ALA A 242 -0.29 5.13 -10.36
N MET A 243 0.62 5.24 -9.38
CA MET A 243 1.86 6.03 -9.52
C MET A 243 2.72 5.53 -10.68
N ASN A 244 2.91 4.21 -10.80
CA ASN A 244 3.65 3.61 -11.93
C ASN A 244 2.94 3.79 -13.28
N SER A 245 1.65 4.07 -13.26
CA SER A 245 0.87 4.42 -14.46
C SER A 245 0.86 5.93 -14.76
N GLY A 246 1.62 6.72 -14.01
CA GLY A 246 1.71 8.17 -14.17
C GLY A 246 0.45 8.92 -13.75
N CYS A 247 -0.38 8.36 -12.89
CA CYS A 247 -1.50 9.10 -12.28
C CYS A 247 -0.98 10.04 -11.19
N CYS A 248 -1.52 11.25 -11.13
CA CYS A 248 -1.53 11.99 -9.88
C CYS A 248 -2.42 11.24 -8.89
N VAL A 249 -1.89 10.87 -7.73
CA VAL A 249 -2.65 10.12 -6.73
C VAL A 249 -3.11 11.07 -5.63
N VAL A 250 -4.42 11.05 -5.33
CA VAL A 250 -5.01 11.68 -4.13
C VAL A 250 -5.45 10.56 -3.20
N ALA A 251 -4.82 10.44 -2.04
CA ALA A 251 -5.01 9.32 -1.15
C ALA A 251 -5.13 9.72 0.32
N ASN A 252 -5.87 8.92 1.08
CA ASN A 252 -5.93 9.04 2.52
C ASN A 252 -4.56 8.74 3.15
N ARG A 253 -3.99 9.70 3.90
CA ARG A 253 -2.65 9.56 4.51
C ARG A 253 -2.54 8.48 5.57
N GLN A 254 -3.66 7.91 6.06
CA GLN A 254 -3.65 6.82 7.05
C GLN A 254 -3.44 5.43 6.44
N ILE A 255 -3.46 5.32 5.14
CA ILE A 255 -3.18 4.08 4.42
C ILE A 255 -1.67 3.79 4.50
N GLY A 256 -1.31 2.54 4.76
CA GLY A 256 0.06 2.16 5.06
C GLY A 256 1.12 2.59 4.03
N ALA A 257 0.80 2.56 2.74
CA ALA A 257 1.72 2.97 1.67
C ALA A 257 1.88 4.49 1.57
N VAL A 258 0.83 5.25 1.88
CA VAL A 258 0.76 6.69 1.54
C VAL A 258 1.91 7.49 2.14
N PRO A 259 2.23 7.43 3.46
CA PRO A 259 3.35 8.19 4.00
C PRO A 259 4.75 7.70 3.57
N PHE A 260 4.84 6.54 2.90
CA PHE A 260 6.09 6.03 2.34
C PHE A 260 6.27 6.39 0.87
N LEU A 261 5.17 6.44 0.12
CA LEU A 261 5.20 6.62 -1.33
C LEU A 261 4.88 8.05 -1.76
N ILE A 262 4.00 8.75 -1.01
CA ILE A 262 3.53 10.08 -1.37
C ILE A 262 4.19 11.13 -0.48
N GLU A 263 4.94 12.00 -1.12
CA GLU A 263 5.40 13.28 -0.60
C GLU A 263 4.41 14.34 -1.07
N ASP A 264 3.63 14.89 -0.11
CA ASP A 264 2.49 15.76 -0.41
C ASP A 264 2.90 16.99 -1.22
N GLY A 265 2.26 17.21 -2.37
CA GLY A 265 2.55 18.31 -3.28
C GLY A 265 3.80 18.12 -4.16
N VAL A 266 4.52 17.01 -4.04
CA VAL A 266 5.69 16.68 -4.85
C VAL A 266 5.37 15.58 -5.88
N ASN A 267 4.82 14.45 -5.42
CA ASN A 267 4.53 13.29 -6.28
C ASN A 267 3.09 12.74 -6.09
N GLY A 268 2.23 13.52 -5.45
CA GLY A 268 0.84 13.20 -5.17
C GLY A 268 0.27 14.12 -4.12
N LYS A 269 -0.95 13.85 -3.68
CA LYS A 269 -1.62 14.57 -2.60
C LYS A 269 -2.18 13.59 -1.57
N SER A 270 -2.16 14.01 -0.30
CA SER A 270 -2.75 13.23 0.79
C SER A 270 -3.76 14.06 1.58
N TYR A 271 -4.81 13.41 2.06
CA TYR A 271 -5.83 14.04 2.89
C TYR A 271 -6.06 13.24 4.18
N PRO A 272 -6.63 13.87 5.26
CA PRO A 272 -6.95 13.19 6.51
C PRO A 272 -8.06 12.13 6.37
N ASP A 273 -7.99 11.06 7.17
CA ASP A 273 -8.97 9.98 7.19
C ASP A 273 -10.36 10.45 7.63
N GLY A 274 -11.40 9.89 7.01
CA GLY A 274 -12.79 10.22 7.31
C GLY A 274 -13.24 11.62 6.85
N SER A 275 -12.33 12.44 6.33
CA SER A 275 -12.64 13.80 5.88
C SER A 275 -12.94 13.82 4.38
N TYR A 276 -14.23 13.65 4.04
CA TYR A 276 -14.70 13.84 2.67
C TYR A 276 -14.43 15.28 2.18
N GLU A 277 -14.66 16.27 3.04
CA GLU A 277 -14.46 17.69 2.72
C GLU A 277 -13.00 18.00 2.39
N ALA A 278 -12.06 17.42 3.12
CA ALA A 278 -10.62 17.55 2.82
C ALA A 278 -10.25 16.86 1.50
N PHE A 279 -10.81 15.67 1.26
CA PHE A 279 -10.65 14.96 -0.01
C PHE A 279 -11.19 15.77 -1.19
N GLU A 280 -12.44 16.23 -1.11
CA GLU A 280 -13.09 17.05 -2.12
C GLU A 280 -12.29 18.31 -2.43
N ARG A 281 -11.94 19.08 -1.39
CA ARG A 281 -11.12 20.30 -1.53
C ARG A 281 -9.80 20.01 -2.23
N THR A 282 -9.07 18.96 -1.83
CA THR A 282 -7.79 18.60 -2.44
C THR A 282 -7.92 18.30 -3.93
N VAL A 283 -8.99 17.60 -4.33
CA VAL A 283 -9.23 17.31 -5.76
C VAL A 283 -9.63 18.56 -6.52
N LEU A 284 -10.48 19.40 -5.95
CA LEU A 284 -10.90 20.65 -6.60
C LEU A 284 -9.74 21.63 -6.79
N GLU A 285 -8.82 21.73 -5.83
CA GLU A 285 -7.59 22.52 -5.96
C GLU A 285 -6.73 22.02 -7.14
N LEU A 286 -6.62 20.71 -7.33
CA LEU A 286 -5.92 20.11 -8.46
C LEU A 286 -6.66 20.36 -9.79
N CYS A 287 -7.98 20.27 -9.81
CA CYS A 287 -8.78 20.55 -11.01
C CYS A 287 -8.64 22.00 -11.47
N ALA A 288 -8.43 22.94 -10.55
CA ALA A 288 -8.15 24.34 -10.87
C ALA A 288 -6.74 24.58 -11.44
N GLN A 289 -5.82 23.57 -11.33
CA GLN A 289 -4.43 23.64 -11.76
C GLN A 289 -4.04 22.37 -12.55
N PRO A 290 -4.57 22.15 -13.76
CA PRO A 290 -4.38 20.89 -14.51
C PRO A 290 -2.91 20.54 -14.79
N GLU A 291 -2.04 21.55 -14.94
CA GLU A 291 -0.60 21.38 -15.11
C GLU A 291 0.04 20.72 -13.88
N GLN A 292 -0.48 20.99 -12.68
CA GLN A 292 -0.01 20.37 -11.44
C GLN A 292 -0.33 18.88 -11.42
N ILE A 293 -1.50 18.46 -11.91
CA ILE A 293 -1.86 17.02 -12.03
C ILE A 293 -0.80 16.30 -12.87
N THR A 294 -0.41 16.89 -14.00
CA THR A 294 0.60 16.30 -14.88
C THR A 294 1.98 16.26 -14.22
N ALA A 295 2.38 17.33 -13.55
CA ALA A 295 3.67 17.41 -12.86
C ALA A 295 3.77 16.35 -11.74
N LEU A 296 2.77 16.28 -10.86
CA LEU A 296 2.70 15.29 -9.79
C LEU A 296 2.68 13.84 -10.33
N GLY A 297 1.96 13.59 -11.43
CA GLY A 297 1.93 12.29 -12.08
C GLY A 297 3.29 11.86 -12.64
N LYS A 298 4.09 12.79 -13.17
CA LYS A 298 5.46 12.52 -13.63
C LYS A 298 6.37 12.14 -12.47
N GLU A 299 6.33 12.88 -11.37
CA GLU A 299 7.12 12.57 -10.18
C GLU A 299 6.64 11.28 -9.48
N ALA A 300 5.33 10.98 -9.49
CA ALA A 300 4.78 9.71 -9.05
C ALA A 300 5.40 8.53 -9.83
N TYR A 301 5.42 8.64 -11.16
CA TYR A 301 6.03 7.61 -12.02
C TYR A 301 7.53 7.42 -11.71
N ARG A 302 8.28 8.51 -11.55
CA ARG A 302 9.71 8.46 -11.19
C ARG A 302 9.93 7.80 -9.83
N THR A 303 9.13 8.16 -8.83
CA THR A 303 9.20 7.56 -7.49
C THR A 303 9.15 6.05 -7.53
N ILE A 304 8.26 5.47 -8.34
CA ILE A 304 8.14 4.02 -8.46
C ILE A 304 9.27 3.44 -9.31
N THR A 305 9.57 4.02 -10.47
CA THR A 305 10.54 3.44 -11.41
C THR A 305 11.99 3.53 -10.92
N GLU A 306 12.30 4.53 -10.10
CA GLU A 306 13.68 4.79 -9.65
C GLU A 306 13.93 4.37 -8.19
N LYS A 307 12.92 4.42 -7.31
CA LYS A 307 13.11 4.24 -5.87
C LYS A 307 12.28 3.10 -5.27
N TRP A 308 10.95 3.13 -5.46
CA TRP A 308 10.03 2.21 -4.79
C TRP A 308 9.62 1.02 -5.67
N ASN A 309 10.59 0.20 -6.05
CA ASN A 309 10.38 -0.99 -6.88
C ASN A 309 11.11 -2.22 -6.33
N ALA A 310 10.78 -3.38 -6.87
CA ALA A 310 11.31 -4.66 -6.41
C ALA A 310 12.83 -4.78 -6.60
N GLU A 311 13.37 -4.22 -7.70
CA GLU A 311 14.81 -4.25 -8.00
C GLU A 311 15.60 -3.47 -6.95
N CYS A 312 15.18 -2.23 -6.67
CA CYS A 312 15.79 -1.38 -5.65
C CYS A 312 15.70 -2.04 -4.26
N ALA A 313 14.53 -2.62 -3.92
CA ALA A 313 14.35 -3.31 -2.64
C ALA A 313 15.27 -4.54 -2.53
N ALA A 314 15.37 -5.35 -3.57
CA ALA A 314 16.24 -6.53 -3.58
C ALA A 314 17.72 -6.15 -3.48
N GLN A 315 18.16 -5.16 -4.26
CA GLN A 315 19.54 -4.66 -4.22
C GLN A 315 19.90 -4.18 -2.82
N ARG A 316 19.05 -3.37 -2.19
CA ARG A 316 19.28 -2.89 -0.81
C ARG A 316 19.26 -4.00 0.22
N CYS A 317 18.46 -5.06 0.03
CA CYS A 317 18.50 -6.23 0.91
C CYS A 317 19.87 -6.94 0.85
N LEU A 318 20.46 -7.08 -0.34
CA LEU A 318 21.79 -7.66 -0.52
C LEU A 318 22.87 -6.75 0.08
N GLU A 319 22.82 -5.45 -0.18
CA GLU A 319 23.75 -4.47 0.41
C GLU A 319 23.66 -4.47 1.94
N PHE A 320 22.44 -4.56 2.49
CA PHE A 320 22.23 -4.68 3.93
C PHE A 320 22.87 -5.94 4.51
N TYR A 321 22.70 -7.08 3.83
CA TYR A 321 23.29 -8.34 4.25
C TYR A 321 24.84 -8.28 4.25
N GLU A 322 25.42 -7.75 3.17
CA GLU A 322 26.88 -7.60 3.09
C GLU A 322 27.42 -6.62 4.15
N GLY A 323 26.73 -5.50 4.34
CA GLY A 323 27.06 -4.54 5.39
C GLY A 323 26.96 -5.13 6.80
N TRP A 324 25.94 -5.96 7.04
CA TRP A 324 25.78 -6.67 8.31
C TRP A 324 26.95 -7.64 8.55
N LYS A 325 27.38 -8.41 7.56
CA LYS A 325 28.56 -9.29 7.63
C LYS A 325 29.84 -8.50 7.91
N ALA A 326 29.98 -7.35 7.31
CA ALA A 326 31.14 -6.47 7.48
C ALA A 326 31.10 -5.66 8.79
N GLY A 327 30.03 -5.75 9.58
CA GLY A 327 29.86 -4.94 10.81
C GLY A 327 29.57 -3.46 10.56
N LYS A 328 29.21 -3.06 9.34
CA LYS A 328 28.88 -1.68 8.96
C LYS A 328 27.63 -1.65 8.10
N LEU A 329 26.50 -1.40 8.73
CA LEU A 329 25.21 -1.33 8.02
C LEU A 329 25.15 -0.11 7.10
N PRO A 330 24.60 -0.28 5.88
CA PRO A 330 24.29 0.86 5.03
C PRO A 330 23.11 1.67 5.59
N GLU A 331 23.11 2.95 5.30
CA GLU A 331 22.01 3.87 5.62
C GLU A 331 21.50 4.52 4.33
N TRP A 332 20.19 4.58 4.18
CA TRP A 332 19.51 5.26 3.08
C TRP A 332 18.59 6.33 3.66
N GLU A 333 18.58 7.49 3.04
CA GLU A 333 17.75 8.61 3.44
C GLU A 333 16.25 8.28 3.29
N ASP A 334 15.88 7.66 2.15
CA ASP A 334 14.49 7.27 1.87
C ASP A 334 14.43 6.00 0.99
N GLY A 335 13.21 5.46 0.80
CA GLY A 335 12.95 4.26 -0.01
C GLY A 335 12.97 2.98 0.82
N PRO A 336 12.89 1.81 0.17
CA PRO A 336 12.97 0.52 0.85
C PRO A 336 14.24 0.40 1.70
N LEU A 337 14.13 -0.26 2.85
CA LEU A 337 15.19 -0.45 3.84
C LEU A 337 15.75 0.82 4.51
N SER A 338 15.29 2.02 4.21
CA SER A 338 15.57 3.19 5.06
C SER A 338 14.87 3.05 6.42
N ALA A 339 15.31 3.80 7.42
CA ALA A 339 14.74 3.74 8.77
C ALA A 339 13.23 4.06 8.77
N ALA A 340 12.43 3.18 9.36
CA ALA A 340 10.99 3.39 9.48
C ALA A 340 10.68 4.33 10.65
N PRO A 341 10.07 5.51 10.43
CA PRO A 341 9.72 6.45 11.48
C PRO A 341 8.59 5.90 12.36
N LYS A 342 8.54 6.38 13.60
CA LYS A 342 7.39 6.14 14.48
C LYS A 342 6.35 7.22 14.23
N LEU A 343 5.39 6.92 13.38
CA LEU A 343 4.27 7.82 13.15
C LEU A 343 3.18 7.58 14.19
N SER A 344 2.60 8.65 14.72
CA SER A 344 1.45 8.53 15.62
C SER A 344 0.23 8.07 14.83
N ALA A 345 -0.44 7.02 15.29
CA ALA A 345 -1.74 6.60 14.75
C ALA A 345 -2.91 7.19 15.58
N ARG A 346 -2.64 8.09 16.53
CA ARG A 346 -3.69 8.68 17.40
C ARG A 346 -4.72 9.48 16.61
N TRP A 347 -4.29 10.16 15.57
CA TRP A 347 -5.16 10.90 14.68
C TRP A 347 -6.10 10.01 13.84
N SER A 348 -5.87 8.69 13.77
CA SER A 348 -6.81 7.75 13.17
C SER A 348 -8.12 7.58 13.96
N TYR A 349 -8.20 8.13 15.17
CA TYR A 349 -9.37 7.99 16.04
C TYR A 349 -10.05 9.32 16.41
N ASN A 350 -9.42 10.47 16.18
CA ASN A 350 -9.84 11.74 16.76
C ASN A 350 -10.02 12.91 15.78
N GLU A 351 -9.68 12.80 14.51
CA GLU A 351 -9.81 13.96 13.58
C GLU A 351 -11.25 14.22 13.10
N GLY A 352 -12.22 13.37 13.46
CA GLY A 352 -13.65 13.66 13.25
C GLY A 352 -14.31 14.50 14.38
N THR A 353 -13.54 14.91 15.41
CA THR A 353 -14.08 15.59 16.59
C THR A 353 -13.35 16.87 17.00
N LEU A 354 -12.39 17.35 16.23
CA LEU A 354 -11.62 18.55 16.59
C LEU A 354 -11.98 19.83 15.81
N ASP A 355 -12.99 19.79 14.96
CA ASP A 355 -13.56 21.01 14.33
C ASP A 355 -14.92 21.39 14.92
N GLY A 356 -15.04 21.23 16.24
CA GLY A 356 -16.25 21.59 16.99
C GLY A 356 -15.96 22.08 18.40
N GLU A 357 -15.13 23.14 18.55
CA GLU A 357 -15.22 24.14 19.63
C GLU A 357 -14.43 25.40 19.24
#